data_00b1548a3645f49684094367b7106020
#
_entry.id   00b1548a3645f49684094367b7106020
#
_cell.length_a   1.000
_cell.length_b   1.000
_cell.length_c   1.000
_cell.angle_alpha   90.00
_cell.angle_beta   90.00
_cell.angle_gamma   90.00
#
_symmetry.space_group_name_H-M   'P 1'
#
loop_
_entity.id
_entity.type
_entity.pdbx_description
1 polymer ?
#
loop_
_entity_poly.entity_id
_entity_poly.type
_entity_poly.pdbx_seq_one_letter_code
_entity_poly.pdbx_strand_id
1 'polypeptide(L)'
;VKINFDSLHIEVFTPGKLDYPNGGTTLHPIITSLPIQRATVKDSRKLTHYFYLDTGAGLSFLMNEKFAKDSAILRTKRKPLIAQAEGIAGKLQMRLTVVREVKLGSYRFYRVPTYLYDDIYNVTQYPFCGGLIGNDLLRRFNLIFNYKQREVHLLPNSHFNDSFDYSYTGLSMYYIDGNIIVLDVIKGSPADKAGFKVDDIVIGVDTNLTGNLQAYKTAMQNVGAKIKVLIKRNDKLGELVLNPIRIY
;
A
#
# COMPACT_ATOMS: atom_id res chain seq x y z
N VAL A 1 15.75 -12.05 10.05
CA VAL A 1 15.92 -10.98 9.04
C VAL A 1 15.50 -9.66 9.66
N LYS A 2 16.31 -8.64 9.49
CA LYS A 2 15.99 -7.27 9.91
C LYS A 2 15.91 -6.39 8.67
N ILE A 3 14.85 -5.61 8.56
CA ILE A 3 14.60 -4.67 7.47
C ILE A 3 14.54 -3.28 8.11
N ASN A 4 15.49 -2.43 7.77
CA ASN A 4 15.53 -1.05 8.24
C ASN A 4 15.17 -0.12 7.07
N PHE A 5 13.98 0.47 7.11
CA PHE A 5 13.50 1.36 6.06
C PHE A 5 14.06 2.79 6.19
N ASP A 6 14.58 3.18 7.35
CA ASP A 6 15.26 4.49 7.52
C ASP A 6 16.60 4.50 6.78
N SER A 7 17.38 3.42 6.90
CA SER A 7 18.70 3.28 6.29
C SER A 7 18.71 2.48 5.00
N LEU A 8 17.54 1.99 4.53
CA LEU A 8 17.37 1.13 3.35
C LEU A 8 18.28 -0.11 3.40
N HIS A 9 18.33 -0.76 4.57
CA HIS A 9 19.27 -1.85 4.83
C HIS A 9 18.54 -3.11 5.26
N ILE A 10 19.00 -4.26 4.74
CA ILE A 10 18.50 -5.59 5.11
C ILE A 10 19.66 -6.38 5.69
N GLU A 11 19.45 -6.94 6.89
CA GLU A 11 20.42 -7.81 7.57
C GLU A 11 19.82 -9.20 7.70
N VAL A 12 20.61 -10.21 7.36
CA VAL A 12 20.23 -11.62 7.52
C VAL A 12 21.16 -12.26 8.54
N PHE A 13 20.58 -12.89 9.56
CA PHE A 13 21.29 -13.52 10.65
C PHE A 13 21.06 -15.04 10.59
N THR A 14 22.02 -15.79 11.12
CA THR A 14 21.83 -17.20 11.43
C THR A 14 20.74 -17.36 12.51
N PRO A 15 19.99 -18.48 12.51
CA PRO A 15 18.98 -18.72 13.55
C PRO A 15 19.57 -18.65 14.95
N GLY A 16 18.96 -17.86 15.85
CA GLY A 16 19.43 -17.69 17.21
C GLY A 16 18.48 -16.85 18.06
N LYS A 17 18.92 -16.52 19.26
CA LYS A 17 18.27 -15.53 20.10
C LYS A 17 18.71 -14.15 19.61
N LEU A 18 17.75 -13.26 19.47
CA LEU A 18 17.97 -11.88 19.07
C LEU A 18 17.39 -10.96 20.15
N ASP A 19 18.17 -10.00 20.60
CA ASP A 19 17.67 -8.95 21.47
C ASP A 19 17.01 -7.86 20.61
N TYR A 20 15.75 -7.57 20.93
CA TYR A 20 15.01 -6.55 20.21
C TYR A 20 15.32 -5.15 20.75
N PRO A 21 15.35 -4.13 19.89
CA PRO A 21 15.50 -2.76 20.35
C PRO A 21 14.31 -2.32 21.22
N ASN A 22 14.58 -1.42 22.16
CA ASN A 22 13.54 -0.85 23.02
C ASN A 22 12.52 -0.03 22.22
N GLY A 23 11.28 0.05 22.68
CA GLY A 23 10.27 0.94 22.15
C GLY A 23 9.39 0.36 21.04
N GLY A 24 9.56 -0.91 20.70
CA GLY A 24 8.74 -1.60 19.71
C GLY A 24 7.62 -2.47 20.32
N THR A 25 6.93 -3.21 19.46
CA THR A 25 5.95 -4.24 19.84
C THR A 25 6.30 -5.55 19.14
N THR A 26 6.41 -6.63 19.90
CA THR A 26 6.62 -7.95 19.35
C THR A 26 5.25 -8.64 19.11
N LEU A 27 5.06 -9.09 17.90
CA LEU A 27 3.92 -9.90 17.48
C LEU A 27 4.32 -11.38 17.48
N HIS A 28 3.34 -12.25 17.68
CA HIS A 28 3.52 -13.70 17.63
C HIS A 28 2.63 -14.29 16.51
N PRO A 29 3.06 -14.18 15.25
CA PRO A 29 2.29 -14.68 14.11
C PRO A 29 2.33 -16.20 14.04
N ILE A 30 1.34 -16.75 13.34
CA ILE A 30 1.41 -18.12 12.84
C ILE A 30 2.35 -18.08 11.62
N ILE A 31 3.42 -18.86 11.65
CA ILE A 31 4.37 -18.93 10.54
C ILE A 31 4.03 -20.15 9.66
N THR A 32 3.65 -19.86 8.43
CA THR A 32 3.51 -20.83 7.34
C THR A 32 4.53 -20.45 6.25
N SER A 33 4.12 -20.21 5.02
CA SER A 33 4.98 -19.59 3.99
C SER A 33 5.24 -18.11 4.29
N LEU A 34 4.19 -17.38 4.62
CA LEU A 34 4.26 -16.00 5.13
C LEU A 34 3.74 -15.94 6.58
N PRO A 35 4.18 -14.95 7.37
CA PRO A 35 3.63 -14.72 8.70
C PRO A 35 2.15 -14.33 8.62
N ILE A 36 1.31 -15.01 9.40
CA ILE A 36 -0.12 -14.74 9.53
C ILE A 36 -0.37 -14.11 10.89
N GLN A 37 -0.87 -12.89 10.92
CA GLN A 37 -1.06 -12.12 12.14
C GLN A 37 -2.52 -11.68 12.30
N ARG A 38 -2.99 -11.67 13.56
CA ARG A 38 -4.28 -11.06 13.89
C ARG A 38 -4.18 -9.55 13.82
N ALA A 39 -5.11 -8.95 13.09
CA ALA A 39 -5.30 -7.51 13.05
C ALA A 39 -6.78 -7.18 13.23
N THR A 40 -7.07 -5.98 13.73
CA THR A 40 -8.43 -5.50 13.89
C THR A 40 -8.72 -4.46 12.83
N VAL A 41 -9.76 -4.67 12.06
CA VAL A 41 -10.28 -3.72 11.07
C VAL A 41 -11.57 -3.11 11.59
N LYS A 42 -11.73 -1.80 11.43
CA LYS A 42 -12.94 -1.06 11.79
C LYS A 42 -13.40 -0.21 10.61
N ASP A 43 -14.62 -0.44 10.17
CA ASP A 43 -15.30 0.42 9.20
C ASP A 43 -16.78 0.60 9.56
N SER A 44 -17.74 -0.17 8.99
CA SER A 44 -19.14 -0.20 9.46
C SER A 44 -19.24 -0.85 10.84
N ARG A 45 -18.43 -1.86 11.05
CA ARG A 45 -18.27 -2.59 12.31
C ARG A 45 -16.79 -2.79 12.63
N LYS A 46 -16.51 -3.36 13.77
CA LYS A 46 -15.17 -3.75 14.21
C LYS A 46 -15.05 -5.27 14.15
N LEU A 47 -13.99 -5.76 13.50
CA LEU A 47 -13.71 -7.17 13.33
C LEU A 47 -12.22 -7.45 13.54
N THR A 48 -11.89 -8.50 14.29
CA THR A 48 -10.53 -8.99 14.42
C THR A 48 -10.41 -10.30 13.67
N HIS A 49 -9.47 -10.39 12.75
CA HIS A 49 -9.26 -11.56 11.91
C HIS A 49 -7.78 -11.73 11.56
N TYR A 50 -7.43 -12.78 10.86
CA TYR A 50 -6.07 -13.08 10.45
C TYR A 50 -5.78 -12.53 9.06
N PHE A 51 -4.57 -11.98 8.88
CA PHE A 51 -4.05 -11.41 7.64
C PHE A 51 -2.60 -11.80 7.47
N TYR A 52 -2.15 -12.02 6.25
CA TYR A 52 -0.73 -12.16 5.97
C TYR A 52 0.01 -10.84 6.22
N LEU A 53 1.26 -10.93 6.65
CA LEU A 53 2.21 -9.82 6.62
C LEU A 53 3.08 -10.01 5.38
N ASP A 54 2.93 -9.13 4.39
CA ASP A 54 3.60 -9.28 3.09
C ASP A 54 4.36 -8.00 2.73
N THR A 55 5.69 -8.05 2.91
CA THR A 55 6.58 -6.93 2.54
C THR A 55 6.81 -6.82 1.03
N GLY A 56 6.43 -7.81 0.23
CA GLY A 56 6.49 -7.79 -1.23
C GLY A 56 5.28 -7.12 -1.88
N ALA A 57 4.14 -7.03 -1.18
CA ALA A 57 2.95 -6.37 -1.70
C ALA A 57 3.03 -4.85 -1.50
N GLY A 58 3.16 -4.07 -2.58
CA GLY A 58 3.33 -2.61 -2.57
C GLY A 58 2.09 -1.80 -2.18
N LEU A 59 1.04 -2.43 -1.65
CA LEU A 59 -0.20 -1.80 -1.18
C LEU A 59 -0.25 -1.72 0.35
N SER A 60 -1.21 -0.94 0.90
CA SER A 60 -1.37 -0.81 2.37
C SER A 60 -2.09 -2.00 2.98
N PHE A 61 -3.27 -2.32 2.44
CA PHE A 61 -4.14 -3.37 2.95
C PHE A 61 -4.96 -3.97 1.79
N LEU A 62 -4.94 -5.29 1.69
CA LEU A 62 -5.79 -6.03 0.78
C LEU A 62 -6.79 -6.86 1.59
N MET A 63 -8.03 -6.79 1.20
CA MET A 63 -9.11 -7.58 1.78
C MET A 63 -9.75 -8.42 0.69
N ASN A 64 -9.91 -9.71 0.97
CA ASN A 64 -10.65 -10.58 0.07
C ASN A 64 -12.10 -10.13 -0.05
N GLU A 65 -12.66 -10.10 -1.26
CA GLU A 65 -14.04 -9.65 -1.50
C GLU A 65 -15.08 -10.52 -0.80
N LYS A 66 -14.89 -11.83 -0.83
CA LYS A 66 -15.78 -12.76 -0.14
C LYS A 66 -15.77 -12.50 1.37
N PHE A 67 -14.59 -12.37 1.97
CA PHE A 67 -14.44 -12.02 3.38
C PHE A 67 -15.10 -10.67 3.71
N ALA A 68 -14.87 -9.64 2.91
CA ALA A 68 -15.45 -8.33 3.10
C ALA A 68 -16.99 -8.35 3.04
N LYS A 69 -17.55 -9.13 2.12
CA LYS A 69 -19.00 -9.32 1.94
C LYS A 69 -19.61 -10.12 3.09
N ASP A 70 -19.06 -11.29 3.40
CA ASP A 70 -19.57 -12.19 4.44
C ASP A 70 -19.51 -11.55 5.83
N SER A 71 -18.46 -10.80 6.11
CA SER A 71 -18.30 -10.06 7.37
C SER A 71 -19.12 -8.78 7.45
N ALA A 72 -19.66 -8.28 6.34
CA ALA A 72 -20.33 -6.98 6.23
C ALA A 72 -19.51 -5.83 6.87
N ILE A 73 -18.17 -5.90 6.76
CA ILE A 73 -17.26 -4.95 7.39
C ILE A 73 -17.32 -3.56 6.75
N LEU A 74 -17.54 -3.48 5.45
CA LEU A 74 -17.53 -2.24 4.69
C LEU A 74 -18.85 -1.48 4.80
N ARG A 75 -18.77 -0.13 4.74
CA ARG A 75 -19.94 0.72 4.67
C ARG A 75 -20.63 0.58 3.30
N THR A 76 -21.91 0.27 3.30
CA THR A 76 -22.71 -0.02 2.10
C THR A 76 -22.84 1.16 1.14
N LYS A 77 -22.76 2.40 1.63
CA LYS A 77 -22.89 3.61 0.81
C LYS A 77 -21.63 3.98 0.00
N ARG A 78 -20.50 3.31 0.26
CA ARG A 78 -19.27 3.57 -0.51
C ARG A 78 -19.30 2.79 -1.81
N LYS A 79 -18.91 3.47 -2.89
CA LYS A 79 -18.69 2.84 -4.19
C LYS A 79 -17.18 2.69 -4.39
N PRO A 80 -16.62 1.49 -4.25
CA PRO A 80 -15.21 1.28 -4.51
C PRO A 80 -14.86 1.66 -5.94
N LEU A 81 -13.66 2.19 -6.14
CA LEU A 81 -13.14 2.54 -7.45
C LEU A 81 -12.45 1.33 -8.07
N ILE A 82 -12.57 1.17 -9.38
CA ILE A 82 -11.85 0.12 -10.09
C ILE A 82 -10.39 0.54 -10.18
N ALA A 83 -9.49 -0.29 -9.68
CA ALA A 83 -8.05 -0.15 -9.76
C ALA A 83 -7.45 -1.39 -10.41
N GLN A 84 -6.34 -1.23 -11.09
CA GLN A 84 -5.54 -2.35 -11.56
C GLN A 84 -4.28 -2.46 -10.69
N ALA A 85 -3.84 -3.66 -10.43
CA ALA A 85 -2.55 -3.96 -9.85
C ALA A 85 -1.85 -4.99 -10.73
N GLU A 86 -0.54 -4.94 -10.77
CA GLU A 86 0.26 -5.93 -11.45
C GLU A 86 0.96 -6.79 -10.41
N GLY A 87 0.77 -8.09 -10.49
CA GLY A 87 1.40 -9.09 -9.66
C GLY A 87 2.18 -10.09 -10.51
N ILE A 88 2.81 -11.08 -9.87
CA ILE A 88 3.56 -12.15 -10.56
C ILE A 88 2.69 -12.89 -11.59
N ALA A 89 1.38 -12.98 -11.36
CA ALA A 89 0.41 -13.61 -12.26
C ALA A 89 -0.13 -12.67 -13.35
N GLY A 90 0.41 -11.45 -13.49
CA GLY A 90 -0.03 -10.45 -14.47
C GLY A 90 -0.96 -9.37 -13.88
N LYS A 91 -1.71 -8.71 -14.75
CA LYS A 91 -2.62 -7.61 -14.35
C LYS A 91 -3.86 -8.15 -13.66
N LEU A 92 -4.13 -7.65 -12.46
CA LEU A 92 -5.29 -8.00 -11.64
C LEU A 92 -6.20 -6.79 -11.51
N GLN A 93 -7.48 -6.99 -11.74
CA GLN A 93 -8.49 -5.98 -11.46
C GLN A 93 -8.87 -6.05 -9.99
N MET A 94 -8.80 -4.92 -9.31
CA MET A 94 -9.16 -4.76 -7.90
C MET A 94 -10.11 -3.58 -7.74
N ARG A 95 -10.74 -3.49 -6.58
CA ARG A 95 -11.55 -2.34 -6.19
C ARG A 95 -10.91 -1.63 -5.01
N LEU A 96 -10.65 -0.33 -5.13
CA LEU A 96 -10.06 0.48 -4.08
C LEU A 96 -11.13 1.17 -3.24
N THR A 97 -11.01 1.05 -1.93
CA THR A 97 -11.80 1.75 -0.92
C THR A 97 -10.90 2.22 0.23
N VAL A 98 -11.48 2.81 1.28
CA VAL A 98 -10.75 3.22 2.49
C VAL A 98 -11.48 2.69 3.70
N VAL A 99 -10.81 1.92 4.57
CA VAL A 99 -11.37 1.56 5.87
C VAL A 99 -10.99 2.59 6.94
N ARG A 100 -11.83 2.74 7.95
CA ARG A 100 -11.66 3.77 8.98
C ARG A 100 -10.43 3.56 9.85
N GLU A 101 -10.15 2.30 10.20
CA GLU A 101 -9.03 1.95 11.08
C GLU A 101 -8.55 0.53 10.80
N VAL A 102 -7.23 0.34 10.79
CA VAL A 102 -6.55 -0.95 10.92
C VAL A 102 -5.67 -0.89 12.17
N LYS A 103 -5.82 -1.87 13.06
CA LYS A 103 -4.97 -2.02 14.25
C LYS A 103 -4.10 -3.27 14.11
N LEU A 104 -2.78 -3.07 14.17
CA LEU A 104 -1.77 -4.14 14.17
C LEU A 104 -0.96 -4.05 15.47
N GLY A 105 -1.04 -5.08 16.31
CA GLY A 105 -0.45 -5.03 17.65
C GLY A 105 -1.03 -3.88 18.49
N SER A 106 -0.16 -3.03 19.02
CA SER A 106 -0.53 -1.82 19.74
C SER A 106 -0.84 -0.62 18.84
N TYR A 107 -0.44 -0.68 17.55
CA TYR A 107 -0.49 0.45 16.64
C TYR A 107 -1.81 0.55 15.89
N ARG A 108 -2.26 1.79 15.65
CA ARG A 108 -3.51 2.09 14.93
C ARG A 108 -3.22 3.00 13.75
N PHE A 109 -3.78 2.63 12.60
CA PHE A 109 -3.72 3.39 11.37
C PHE A 109 -5.13 3.77 10.96
N TYR A 110 -5.31 5.02 10.58
CA TYR A 110 -6.62 5.57 10.24
C TYR A 110 -6.70 5.85 8.75
N ARG A 111 -7.93 5.68 8.19
CA ARG A 111 -8.22 5.95 6.78
C ARG A 111 -7.29 5.17 5.86
N VAL A 112 -7.19 3.87 6.10
CA VAL A 112 -6.25 2.99 5.39
C VAL A 112 -6.80 2.64 4.02
N PRO A 113 -6.08 2.94 2.91
CA PRO A 113 -6.43 2.47 1.58
C PRO A 113 -6.53 0.95 1.57
N THR A 114 -7.64 0.44 1.05
CA THR A 114 -7.96 -0.99 1.10
C THR A 114 -8.36 -1.46 -0.28
N TYR A 115 -7.60 -2.39 -0.80
CA TYR A 115 -7.87 -3.05 -2.07
C TYR A 115 -8.76 -4.25 -1.81
N LEU A 116 -9.84 -4.36 -2.58
CA LEU A 116 -10.73 -5.51 -2.57
C LEU A 116 -10.37 -6.38 -3.77
N TYR A 117 -10.10 -7.64 -3.51
CA TYR A 117 -9.64 -8.60 -4.50
C TYR A 117 -10.52 -9.84 -4.51
N ASP A 118 -10.97 -10.25 -5.68
CA ASP A 118 -11.69 -11.51 -5.86
C ASP A 118 -10.67 -12.65 -6.02
N ASP A 119 -10.39 -13.31 -4.92
CA ASP A 119 -9.37 -14.37 -4.80
C ASP A 119 -9.91 -15.72 -5.26
N ILE A 120 -10.14 -15.84 -6.55
CA ILE A 120 -10.68 -17.07 -7.16
C ILE A 120 -9.76 -18.29 -7.01
N TYR A 121 -8.46 -18.06 -6.76
CA TYR A 121 -7.46 -19.13 -6.56
C TYR A 121 -7.17 -19.42 -5.10
N ASN A 122 -7.86 -18.76 -4.17
CA ASN A 122 -7.70 -18.91 -2.72
C ASN A 122 -6.27 -18.68 -2.22
N VAL A 123 -5.54 -17.74 -2.81
CA VAL A 123 -4.15 -17.44 -2.45
C VAL A 123 -4.06 -16.61 -1.17
N THR A 124 -4.91 -15.58 -1.05
CA THR A 124 -4.89 -14.65 0.08
C THR A 124 -5.84 -15.04 1.22
N GLN A 125 -6.68 -16.05 1.03
CA GLN A 125 -7.58 -16.60 2.04
C GLN A 125 -7.04 -17.85 2.73
N TYR A 126 -6.20 -18.62 2.05
CA TYR A 126 -5.68 -19.87 2.59
C TYR A 126 -4.74 -19.62 3.77
N PRO A 127 -4.82 -20.38 4.87
CA PRO A 127 -5.87 -21.35 5.17
C PRO A 127 -7.14 -20.73 5.76
N PHE A 128 -7.12 -19.48 6.22
CA PHE A 128 -8.25 -18.82 6.91
C PHE A 128 -8.09 -17.29 6.96
N CYS A 129 -7.29 -16.68 6.06
CA CYS A 129 -7.00 -15.26 6.11
C CYS A 129 -8.07 -14.41 5.41
N GLY A 130 -8.27 -13.18 5.90
CA GLY A 130 -9.17 -12.22 5.28
C GLY A 130 -8.49 -11.37 4.18
N GLY A 131 -7.20 -11.62 3.93
CA GLY A 131 -6.37 -10.86 3.00
C GLY A 131 -4.95 -10.67 3.53
N LEU A 132 -4.31 -9.53 3.20
CA LEU A 132 -2.95 -9.23 3.64
C LEU A 132 -2.75 -7.76 4.05
N ILE A 133 -1.75 -7.54 4.88
CA ILE A 133 -1.18 -6.24 5.24
C ILE A 133 0.09 -6.08 4.43
N GLY A 134 0.10 -5.10 3.53
CA GLY A 134 1.20 -4.91 2.58
C GLY A 134 2.25 -3.91 3.04
N ASN A 135 3.24 -3.72 2.18
CA ASN A 135 4.44 -2.96 2.52
C ASN A 135 4.20 -1.46 2.73
N ASP A 136 3.18 -0.86 2.10
CA ASP A 136 2.91 0.56 2.36
C ASP A 136 2.45 0.83 3.81
N LEU A 137 1.92 -0.19 4.51
CA LEU A 137 1.69 -0.13 5.95
C LEU A 137 2.92 -0.61 6.73
N LEU A 138 3.55 -1.72 6.31
CA LEU A 138 4.64 -2.35 7.06
C LEU A 138 5.93 -1.51 7.04
N ARG A 139 6.23 -0.76 5.97
CA ARG A 139 7.40 0.13 5.86
C ARG A 139 7.43 1.27 6.88
N ARG A 140 6.34 1.47 7.62
CA ARG A 140 6.24 2.43 8.74
C ARG A 140 6.96 1.94 9.99
N PHE A 141 7.53 0.76 9.90
CA PHE A 141 8.30 0.13 10.96
C PHE A 141 9.65 -0.34 10.41
N ASN A 142 10.67 -0.28 11.23
CA ASN A 142 11.81 -1.15 11.07
C ASN A 142 11.41 -2.53 11.61
N LEU A 143 11.56 -3.55 10.78
CA LEU A 143 11.00 -4.89 11.03
C LEU A 143 12.08 -5.88 11.39
N ILE A 144 11.81 -6.74 12.37
CA ILE A 144 12.67 -7.89 12.67
C ILE A 144 11.80 -9.15 12.62
N PHE A 145 12.08 -10.01 11.64
CA PHE A 145 11.46 -11.33 11.51
C PHE A 145 12.36 -12.38 12.14
N ASN A 146 11.93 -12.97 13.23
CA ASN A 146 12.57 -14.11 13.89
C ASN A 146 11.73 -15.37 13.66
N TYR A 147 11.96 -16.03 12.55
CA TYR A 147 11.19 -17.22 12.16
C TYR A 147 11.33 -18.36 13.17
N LYS A 148 12.51 -18.54 13.79
CA LYS A 148 12.74 -19.58 14.79
C LYS A 148 11.90 -19.40 16.05
N GLN A 149 11.75 -18.14 16.51
CA GLN A 149 10.93 -17.80 17.67
C GLN A 149 9.47 -17.53 17.31
N ARG A 150 9.14 -17.51 16.02
CA ARG A 150 7.82 -17.13 15.50
C ARG A 150 7.41 -15.73 15.96
N GLU A 151 8.34 -14.80 15.85
CA GLU A 151 8.15 -13.41 16.28
C GLU A 151 8.39 -12.44 15.13
N VAL A 152 7.62 -11.36 15.14
CA VAL A 152 7.84 -10.19 14.28
C VAL A 152 7.85 -8.97 15.18
N HIS A 153 9.00 -8.33 15.30
CA HIS A 153 9.15 -7.11 16.07
C HIS A 153 8.94 -5.89 15.17
N LEU A 154 8.03 -5.02 15.58
CA LEU A 154 7.66 -3.77 14.91
C LEU A 154 8.24 -2.60 15.70
N LEU A 155 9.20 -1.89 15.15
CA LEU A 155 9.75 -0.67 15.72
C LEU A 155 9.33 0.52 14.85
N PRO A 156 8.48 1.45 15.31
CA PRO A 156 8.12 2.65 14.54
C PRO A 156 9.35 3.40 14.06
N ASN A 157 9.36 3.80 12.80
CA ASN A 157 10.46 4.51 12.17
C ASN A 157 10.04 5.92 11.72
N SER A 158 10.89 6.63 10.99
CA SER A 158 10.61 8.01 10.51
C SER A 158 9.36 8.11 9.65
N HIS A 159 8.95 7.01 9.00
CA HIS A 159 7.76 6.92 8.15
C HIS A 159 6.47 6.57 8.91
N PHE A 160 6.53 6.37 10.23
CA PHE A 160 5.38 5.88 11.00
C PHE A 160 4.15 6.79 10.87
N ASN A 161 4.36 8.10 10.84
CA ASN A 161 3.30 9.09 10.73
C ASN A 161 3.01 9.58 9.31
N ASP A 162 3.64 8.96 8.29
CA ASP A 162 3.36 9.31 6.90
C ASP A 162 1.86 9.16 6.61
N SER A 163 1.31 10.09 5.85
CA SER A 163 -0.06 9.96 5.37
C SER A 163 -0.18 8.77 4.43
N PHE A 164 -1.30 8.04 4.50
CA PHE A 164 -1.63 7.15 3.40
C PHE A 164 -2.04 7.96 2.18
N ASP A 165 -1.65 7.48 1.02
CA ASP A 165 -2.13 8.05 -0.25
C ASP A 165 -3.59 7.66 -0.45
N TYR A 166 -4.48 8.46 0.13
CA TYR A 166 -5.90 8.46 -0.17
C TYR A 166 -6.32 9.68 -0.98
N SER A 167 -5.37 10.53 -1.34
CA SER A 167 -5.56 11.51 -2.41
C SER A 167 -5.62 10.76 -3.71
N TYR A 168 -6.77 10.80 -4.33
CA TYR A 168 -7.00 10.01 -5.49
C TYR A 168 -6.58 10.76 -6.75
N THR A 169 -5.43 10.39 -7.26
CA THR A 169 -5.00 10.83 -8.58
C THR A 169 -5.45 9.87 -9.67
N GLY A 170 -5.54 8.60 -9.33
CA GLY A 170 -5.80 7.51 -10.28
C GLY A 170 -4.57 7.10 -11.07
N LEU A 171 -3.37 7.48 -10.63
CA LEU A 171 -2.11 7.08 -11.22
C LEU A 171 -1.45 5.96 -10.43
N SER A 172 -1.04 4.90 -11.13
CA SER A 172 -0.06 3.95 -10.63
C SER A 172 1.29 4.26 -11.28
N MET A 173 2.26 4.69 -10.47
CA MET A 173 3.59 5.07 -10.94
C MET A 173 4.65 4.21 -10.28
N TYR A 174 5.63 3.78 -11.07
CA TYR A 174 6.76 2.97 -10.61
C TYR A 174 8.06 3.53 -11.15
N TYR A 175 9.14 3.29 -10.41
CA TYR A 175 10.49 3.61 -10.85
C TYR A 175 11.05 2.38 -11.57
N ILE A 176 11.26 2.49 -12.90
CA ILE A 176 11.72 1.40 -13.77
C ILE A 176 12.82 1.95 -14.66
N ASP A 177 13.96 1.29 -14.66
CA ASP A 177 15.12 1.63 -15.52
C ASP A 177 15.49 3.12 -15.53
N GLY A 178 15.51 3.72 -14.34
CA GLY A 178 15.87 5.13 -14.19
C GLY A 178 14.74 6.13 -14.46
N ASN A 179 13.54 5.66 -14.82
CA ASN A 179 12.39 6.49 -15.15
C ASN A 179 11.20 6.25 -14.21
N ILE A 180 10.40 7.28 -13.97
CA ILE A 180 9.10 7.15 -13.32
C ILE A 180 8.04 6.95 -14.39
N ILE A 181 7.52 5.74 -14.51
CA ILE A 181 6.60 5.34 -15.56
C ILE A 181 5.18 5.17 -15.00
N VAL A 182 4.20 5.66 -15.74
CA VAL A 182 2.77 5.45 -15.47
C VAL A 182 2.39 4.05 -15.97
N LEU A 183 2.10 3.13 -15.05
CA LEU A 183 1.66 1.77 -15.39
C LEU A 183 0.15 1.61 -15.46
N ASP A 184 -0.61 2.47 -14.77
CA ASP A 184 -2.06 2.44 -14.84
C ASP A 184 -2.67 3.83 -14.63
N VAL A 185 -3.78 4.07 -15.33
CA VAL A 185 -4.61 5.27 -15.21
C VAL A 185 -6.05 4.85 -15.01
N ILE A 186 -6.60 5.10 -13.85
CA ILE A 186 -7.96 4.69 -13.51
C ILE A 186 -8.98 5.54 -14.26
N LYS A 187 -9.84 4.89 -15.02
CA LYS A 187 -10.89 5.54 -15.82
C LYS A 187 -11.80 6.43 -14.97
N GLY A 188 -12.02 7.65 -15.41
CA GLY A 188 -12.85 8.65 -14.72
C GLY A 188 -12.14 9.36 -13.55
N SER A 189 -10.88 9.01 -13.26
CA SER A 189 -10.06 9.63 -12.24
C SER A 189 -9.61 11.05 -12.63
N PRO A 190 -9.05 11.81 -11.67
CA PRO A 190 -8.36 13.07 -11.98
C PRO A 190 -7.27 12.94 -13.05
N ALA A 191 -6.51 11.86 -13.02
CA ALA A 191 -5.46 11.62 -14.01
C ALA A 191 -6.01 11.33 -15.41
N ASP A 192 -7.06 10.51 -15.51
CA ASP A 192 -7.74 10.25 -16.78
C ASP A 192 -8.31 11.54 -17.39
N LYS A 193 -8.97 12.35 -16.55
CA LYS A 193 -9.49 13.67 -16.95
C LYS A 193 -8.40 14.66 -17.34
N ALA A 194 -7.23 14.57 -16.71
CA ALA A 194 -6.05 15.37 -17.06
C ALA A 194 -5.35 14.88 -18.34
N GLY A 195 -5.70 13.68 -18.84
CA GLY A 195 -5.18 13.12 -20.08
C GLY A 195 -3.90 12.27 -19.93
N PHE A 196 -3.61 11.78 -18.73
CA PHE A 196 -2.54 10.79 -18.53
C PHE A 196 -2.84 9.49 -19.26
N LYS A 197 -1.78 8.81 -19.69
CA LYS A 197 -1.85 7.50 -20.32
C LYS A 197 -0.81 6.55 -19.75
N VAL A 198 -1.05 5.26 -19.90
CA VAL A 198 -0.03 4.23 -19.64
C VAL A 198 1.19 4.54 -20.52
N ASP A 199 2.36 4.22 -20.00
CA ASP A 199 3.68 4.48 -20.56
C ASP A 199 4.11 5.96 -20.61
N ASP A 200 3.35 6.89 -20.04
CA ASP A 200 3.86 8.24 -19.80
C ASP A 200 5.05 8.18 -18.83
N ILE A 201 6.12 8.87 -19.14
CA ILE A 201 7.26 9.06 -18.24
C ILE A 201 7.05 10.38 -17.49
N VAL A 202 6.98 10.33 -16.17
CA VAL A 202 6.84 11.53 -15.33
C VAL A 202 8.22 12.13 -15.09
N ILE A 203 8.46 13.30 -15.67
CA ILE A 203 9.74 14.03 -15.58
C ILE A 203 9.78 14.93 -14.36
N GLY A 204 8.63 15.54 -14.00
CA GLY A 204 8.58 16.47 -12.90
C GLY A 204 7.17 16.75 -12.41
N VAL A 205 7.06 17.26 -11.18
CA VAL A 205 5.81 17.68 -10.55
C VAL A 205 5.99 19.10 -10.00
N ASP A 206 5.20 20.03 -10.48
CA ASP A 206 5.38 21.47 -10.27
C ASP A 206 6.83 21.90 -10.61
N THR A 207 7.56 22.42 -9.63
CA THR A 207 8.97 22.82 -9.79
C THR A 207 9.97 21.71 -9.44
N ASN A 208 9.48 20.56 -9.00
CA ASN A 208 10.33 19.44 -8.58
C ASN A 208 10.68 18.54 -9.77
N LEU A 209 11.95 18.52 -10.17
CA LEU A 209 12.52 17.71 -11.26
C LEU A 209 13.52 16.67 -10.76
N THR A 210 13.48 16.30 -9.47
CA THR A 210 14.50 15.42 -8.86
C THR A 210 14.43 13.97 -9.31
N GLY A 211 13.37 13.54 -10.00
CA GLY A 211 13.15 12.13 -10.34
C GLY A 211 12.85 11.25 -9.10
N ASN A 212 12.46 11.86 -8.00
CA ASN A 212 12.13 11.12 -6.78
C ASN A 212 10.65 10.75 -6.75
N LEU A 213 10.36 9.46 -6.98
CA LEU A 213 9.00 8.92 -7.02
C LEU A 213 8.19 9.25 -5.77
N GLN A 214 8.79 9.13 -4.57
CA GLN A 214 8.07 9.37 -3.31
C GLN A 214 7.74 10.86 -3.15
N ALA A 215 8.68 11.75 -3.51
CA ALA A 215 8.44 13.19 -3.49
C ALA A 215 7.31 13.57 -4.46
N TYR A 216 7.26 12.98 -5.64
CA TYR A 216 6.20 13.20 -6.62
C TYR A 216 4.85 12.69 -6.10
N LYS A 217 4.81 11.48 -5.55
CA LYS A 217 3.58 10.94 -4.91
C LYS A 217 3.08 11.87 -3.80
N THR A 218 3.98 12.36 -2.95
CA THR A 218 3.62 13.29 -1.85
C THR A 218 3.06 14.61 -2.38
N ALA A 219 3.69 15.22 -3.38
CA ALA A 219 3.19 16.44 -4.00
C ALA A 219 1.78 16.25 -4.59
N MET A 220 1.53 15.11 -5.23
CA MET A 220 0.23 14.77 -5.81
C MET A 220 -0.87 14.46 -4.78
N GLN A 221 -0.55 14.39 -3.48
CA GLN A 221 -1.53 14.22 -2.40
C GLN A 221 -2.22 15.52 -1.98
N ASN A 222 -1.81 16.65 -2.50
CA ASN A 222 -2.37 17.95 -2.13
C ASN A 222 -3.75 18.17 -2.76
N VAL A 223 -4.78 17.72 -2.04
CA VAL A 223 -6.18 17.76 -2.50
C VAL A 223 -6.66 19.20 -2.68
N GLY A 224 -7.28 19.47 -3.83
CA GLY A 224 -7.78 20.78 -4.22
C GLY A 224 -6.74 21.70 -4.87
N ALA A 225 -5.46 21.31 -4.89
CA ALA A 225 -4.45 22.00 -5.65
C ALA A 225 -4.54 21.69 -7.15
N LYS A 226 -4.09 22.62 -7.98
CA LYS A 226 -3.78 22.37 -9.40
C LYS A 226 -2.31 22.07 -9.51
N ILE A 227 -1.98 20.83 -9.80
CA ILE A 227 -0.60 20.33 -9.85
C ILE A 227 -0.20 20.17 -11.30
N LYS A 228 0.87 20.83 -11.69
CA LYS A 228 1.44 20.71 -13.02
C LYS A 228 2.37 19.48 -13.05
N VAL A 229 2.17 18.62 -14.01
CA VAL A 229 3.00 17.42 -14.18
C VAL A 229 3.61 17.46 -15.56
N LEU A 230 4.94 17.53 -15.59
CA LEU A 230 5.71 17.41 -16.82
C LEU A 230 5.88 15.92 -17.15
N ILE A 231 5.43 15.54 -18.32
CA ILE A 231 5.53 14.17 -18.82
C ILE A 231 6.30 14.12 -20.14
N LYS A 232 6.85 12.96 -20.44
CA LYS A 232 7.37 12.60 -21.77
C LYS A 232 6.52 11.47 -22.33
N ARG A 233 5.94 11.68 -23.51
CA ARG A 233 5.12 10.71 -24.26
C ARG A 233 5.58 10.69 -25.71
N ASN A 234 5.94 9.51 -26.24
CA ASN A 234 6.44 9.36 -27.62
C ASN A 234 7.57 10.36 -27.92
N ASP A 235 8.54 10.46 -27.03
CA ASP A 235 9.69 11.38 -27.07
C ASP A 235 9.36 12.87 -27.08
N LYS A 236 8.12 13.25 -26.86
CA LYS A 236 7.69 14.65 -26.75
C LYS A 236 7.38 15.00 -25.30
N LEU A 237 7.84 16.17 -24.88
CA LEU A 237 7.48 16.73 -23.59
C LEU A 237 6.07 17.34 -23.66
N GLY A 238 5.31 17.17 -22.58
CA GLY A 238 3.99 17.76 -22.42
C GLY A 238 3.74 18.09 -20.96
N GLU A 239 2.90 19.09 -20.70
CA GLU A 239 2.43 19.44 -19.37
C GLU A 239 0.96 19.02 -19.22
N LEU A 240 0.65 18.33 -18.12
CA LEU A 240 -0.70 17.97 -17.73
C LEU A 240 -1.03 18.65 -16.40
N VAL A 241 -2.30 19.04 -16.21
CA VAL A 241 -2.76 19.65 -14.97
C VAL A 241 -3.63 18.65 -14.22
N LEU A 242 -3.12 18.19 -13.08
CA LEU A 242 -3.76 17.23 -12.21
C LEU A 242 -4.51 17.96 -11.07
N ASN A 243 -5.74 17.59 -10.82
CA ASN A 243 -6.55 18.10 -9.71
C ASN A 243 -6.89 16.93 -8.76
N PRO A 244 -6.05 16.63 -7.76
CA PRO A 244 -6.29 15.51 -6.85
C PRO A 244 -7.57 15.68 -6.04
N ILE A 245 -8.29 14.59 -5.82
CA ILE A 245 -9.48 14.54 -4.97
C ILE A 245 -9.29 13.52 -3.85
N ARG A 246 -10.02 13.65 -2.75
CA ARG A 246 -10.10 12.58 -1.76
C ARG A 246 -10.99 11.47 -2.27
N ILE A 247 -10.57 10.22 -2.05
CA ILE A 247 -11.37 9.05 -2.39
C ILE A 247 -12.63 9.01 -1.52
N TYR A 248 -12.52 9.41 -0.24
CA TYR A 248 -13.62 9.44 0.75
C TYR A 248 -13.36 10.47 1.86
#